data_026d12280eda1bb9d1bb40c53d16e338
#
_entry.id   026d12280eda1bb9d1bb40c53d16e338
#
_cell.length_a   1.000
_cell.length_b   1.000
_cell.length_c   1.000
_cell.angle_alpha   90.00
_cell.angle_beta   90.00
_cell.angle_gamma   90.00
#
_symmetry.space_group_name_H-M   'P 1'
#
loop_
_entity.id
_entity.type
_entity.pdbx_description
1 polymer ?
#
loop_
_entity_poly.entity_id
_entity_poly.type
_entity_poly.pdbx_seq_one_letter_code
_entity_poly.pdbx_strand_id
1 'polypeptide(L)'
;VLAQTAEDGPITNELDRAFIAELKEVVRIAGEAFDKFEFSAALQETEKFFWGAFTDNYIELLKRRSRSEDDPAGRASAVATLRLGLNVVLRLFAPVVPTITEEVWSWVFAEETGEPSIHKAPWPTVEELDSIAAPEIAGSFPAACDAISAIRKAKSESGVSLNRELLSLVLEADETGESDLRLVLDDVAAAGGAEAISFAPGTPTADWRYTAQIEAAEAPEKK
;
A
#
# COMPACT_ATOMS: atom_id res chain seq x y z
N VAL A 1 -12.04 -12.94 -1.64
CA VAL A 1 -11.61 -12.07 -2.74
C VAL A 1 -10.27 -12.53 -3.28
N LEU A 2 -9.22 -12.75 -2.43
CA LEU A 2 -7.90 -13.20 -2.87
C LEU A 2 -7.89 -14.58 -3.57
N ALA A 3 -8.78 -15.49 -3.16
CA ALA A 3 -8.88 -16.83 -3.77
C ALA A 3 -9.58 -16.86 -5.14
N GLN A 4 -10.26 -15.79 -5.57
CA GLN A 4 -11.04 -15.75 -6.82
C GLN A 4 -10.34 -15.06 -7.99
N THR A 5 -9.17 -14.48 -7.78
CA THR A 5 -8.52 -13.62 -8.79
C THR A 5 -7.18 -14.17 -9.27
N ALA A 6 -6.97 -15.48 -9.25
CA ALA A 6 -5.71 -16.13 -9.54
C ALA A 6 -5.25 -16.00 -10.99
N GLU A 7 -4.76 -14.84 -11.36
CA GLU A 7 -3.72 -14.69 -12.38
C GLU A 7 -2.59 -13.89 -11.70
N ASP A 8 -1.73 -14.60 -10.97
CA ASP A 8 -0.51 -14.02 -10.43
C ASP A 8 0.40 -13.64 -11.62
N GLY A 9 0.60 -12.36 -11.82
CA GLY A 9 1.53 -11.80 -12.79
C GLY A 9 2.81 -11.30 -12.11
N PRO A 10 3.80 -10.88 -12.89
CA PRO A 10 4.99 -10.24 -12.35
C PRO A 10 4.63 -8.90 -11.68
N ILE A 11 5.30 -8.57 -10.58
CA ILE A 11 5.18 -7.27 -9.90
C ILE A 11 5.96 -6.23 -10.72
N THR A 12 5.24 -5.41 -11.48
CA THR A 12 5.83 -4.49 -12.45
C THR A 12 5.44 -3.03 -12.23
N ASN A 13 4.31 -2.78 -11.57
CA ASN A 13 3.85 -1.41 -11.32
C ASN A 13 4.75 -0.71 -10.29
N GLU A 14 4.98 0.60 -10.48
CA GLU A 14 5.87 1.38 -9.63
C GLU A 14 5.43 1.43 -8.17
N LEU A 15 4.13 1.66 -7.92
CA LEU A 15 3.58 1.69 -6.56
C LEU A 15 3.80 0.34 -5.84
N ASP A 16 3.63 -0.76 -6.57
CA ASP A 16 3.78 -2.11 -6.04
C ASP A 16 5.23 -2.42 -5.69
N ARG A 17 6.18 -2.05 -6.58
CA ARG A 17 7.62 -2.18 -6.33
C ARG A 17 8.06 -1.32 -5.14
N ALA A 18 7.56 -0.08 -5.05
CA ALA A 18 7.86 0.82 -3.95
C ALA A 18 7.31 0.30 -2.62
N PHE A 19 6.09 -0.27 -2.61
CA PHE A 19 5.53 -0.94 -1.42
C PHE A 19 6.37 -2.15 -0.99
N ILE A 20 6.85 -2.98 -1.93
CA ILE A 20 7.73 -4.11 -1.60
C ILE A 20 9.08 -3.64 -1.05
N ALA A 21 9.59 -2.50 -1.50
CA ALA A 21 10.82 -1.93 -0.94
C ALA A 21 10.64 -1.55 0.55
N GLU A 22 9.50 -0.97 0.92
CA GLU A 22 9.16 -0.72 2.34
C GLU A 22 9.00 -2.03 3.12
N LEU A 23 8.35 -3.04 2.54
CA LEU A 23 8.20 -4.35 3.18
C LEU A 23 9.55 -5.02 3.44
N LYS A 24 10.51 -4.92 2.52
CA LYS A 24 11.89 -5.41 2.72
C LYS A 24 12.54 -4.80 3.95
N GLU A 25 12.37 -3.50 4.15
CA GLU A 25 12.95 -2.81 5.32
C GLU A 25 12.30 -3.29 6.62
N VAL A 26 10.98 -3.50 6.64
CA VAL A 26 10.29 -4.08 7.80
C VAL A 26 10.79 -5.50 8.10
N VAL A 27 10.94 -6.35 7.09
CA VAL A 27 11.49 -7.72 7.27
C VAL A 27 12.90 -7.66 7.85
N ARG A 28 13.76 -6.76 7.36
CA ARG A 28 15.11 -6.57 7.86
C ARG A 28 15.11 -6.14 9.34
N ILE A 29 14.34 -5.09 9.68
CA ILE A 29 14.28 -4.56 11.06
C ILE A 29 13.69 -5.59 12.01
N ALA A 30 12.58 -6.25 11.62
CA ALA A 30 11.96 -7.28 12.45
C ALA A 30 12.92 -8.47 12.67
N GLY A 31 13.64 -8.93 11.64
CA GLY A 31 14.62 -10.00 11.75
C GLY A 31 15.76 -9.65 12.70
N GLU A 32 16.35 -8.45 12.53
CA GLU A 32 17.42 -7.98 13.43
C GLU A 32 16.96 -7.85 14.89
N ALA A 33 15.72 -7.41 15.11
CA ALA A 33 15.14 -7.31 16.44
C ALA A 33 14.90 -8.70 17.07
N PHE A 34 14.42 -9.68 16.29
CA PHE A 34 14.26 -11.05 16.74
C PHE A 34 15.60 -11.69 17.14
N ASP A 35 16.66 -11.50 16.35
CA ASP A 35 18.00 -12.01 16.63
C ASP A 35 18.58 -11.44 17.94
N LYS A 36 18.18 -10.24 18.33
CA LYS A 36 18.54 -9.57 19.58
C LYS A 36 17.58 -9.87 20.75
N PHE A 37 16.55 -10.71 20.54
CA PHE A 37 15.48 -10.97 21.50
C PHE A 37 14.63 -9.73 21.83
N GLU A 38 14.60 -8.72 20.96
CA GLU A 38 13.84 -7.49 21.10
C GLU A 38 12.43 -7.66 20.47
N PHE A 39 11.66 -8.65 20.93
CA PHE A 39 10.38 -9.06 20.32
C PHE A 39 9.33 -7.93 20.25
N SER A 40 9.33 -7.03 21.23
CA SER A 40 8.42 -5.87 21.23
C SER A 40 8.76 -4.89 20.11
N ALA A 41 10.03 -4.70 19.79
CA ALA A 41 10.44 -3.83 18.68
C ALA A 41 10.07 -4.45 17.32
N ALA A 42 10.30 -5.75 17.16
CA ALA A 42 9.86 -6.47 15.95
C ALA A 42 8.36 -6.37 15.71
N LEU A 43 7.56 -6.56 16.77
CA LEU A 43 6.10 -6.43 16.70
C LEU A 43 5.68 -5.00 16.35
N GLN A 44 6.27 -4.00 17.00
CA GLN A 44 5.93 -2.60 16.77
C GLN A 44 6.16 -2.17 15.33
N GLU A 45 7.28 -2.56 14.70
CA GLU A 45 7.55 -2.26 13.30
C GLU A 45 6.59 -3.01 12.37
N THR A 46 6.27 -4.27 12.66
CA THR A 46 5.30 -5.05 11.91
C THR A 46 3.90 -4.42 11.99
N GLU A 47 3.44 -4.01 13.18
CA GLU A 47 2.14 -3.36 13.38
C GLU A 47 2.07 -1.99 12.68
N LYS A 48 3.10 -1.18 12.80
CA LYS A 48 3.18 0.12 12.13
C LYS A 48 3.05 -0.01 10.62
N PHE A 49 3.77 -0.97 10.04
CA PHE A 49 3.66 -1.26 8.61
C PHE A 49 2.28 -1.80 8.24
N PHE A 50 1.77 -2.77 8.98
CA PHE A 50 0.49 -3.41 8.69
C PHE A 50 -0.67 -2.42 8.72
N TRP A 51 -0.79 -1.61 9.76
CA TRP A 51 -1.88 -0.64 9.88
C TRP A 51 -1.66 0.56 8.97
N GLY A 52 -0.50 1.22 9.08
CA GLY A 52 -0.23 2.47 8.38
C GLY A 52 0.03 2.28 6.89
N ALA A 53 1.02 1.47 6.52
CA ALA A 53 1.42 1.34 5.13
C ALA A 53 0.50 0.40 4.34
N PHE A 54 0.21 -0.80 4.87
CA PHE A 54 -0.50 -1.83 4.13
C PHE A 54 -2.00 -1.56 4.08
N THR A 55 -2.68 -1.50 5.25
CA THR A 55 -4.16 -1.45 5.28
C THR A 55 -4.71 -0.07 5.01
N ASP A 56 -4.17 0.98 5.64
CA ASP A 56 -4.72 2.32 5.54
C ASP A 56 -4.38 3.01 4.22
N ASN A 57 -3.24 2.67 3.61
CA ASN A 57 -2.78 3.33 2.40
C ASN A 57 -2.69 2.41 1.19
N TYR A 58 -1.86 1.36 1.21
CA TYR A 58 -1.61 0.57 0.00
C TYR A 58 -2.89 -0.07 -0.57
N ILE A 59 -3.72 -0.70 0.28
CA ILE A 59 -4.98 -1.32 -0.17
C ILE A 59 -5.92 -0.28 -0.81
N GLU A 60 -5.99 0.93 -0.28
CA GLU A 60 -6.85 1.97 -0.83
C GLU A 60 -6.28 2.54 -2.14
N LEU A 61 -4.96 2.74 -2.23
CA LEU A 61 -4.30 3.24 -3.44
C LEU A 61 -4.51 2.30 -4.64
N LEU A 62 -4.37 0.98 -4.44
CA LEU A 62 -4.51 0.01 -5.54
C LEU A 62 -5.94 -0.47 -5.82
N LYS A 63 -6.93 -0.04 -5.03
CA LYS A 63 -8.29 -0.59 -5.03
C LYS A 63 -8.98 -0.57 -6.39
N ARG A 64 -8.80 0.49 -7.18
CA ARG A 64 -9.32 0.59 -8.54
C ARG A 64 -8.56 -0.33 -9.48
N ARG A 65 -7.22 -0.27 -9.47
CA ARG A 65 -6.34 -1.04 -10.34
C ARG A 65 -6.49 -2.55 -10.13
N SER A 66 -6.60 -3.01 -8.87
CA SER A 66 -6.79 -4.44 -8.55
C SER A 66 -8.09 -5.05 -9.08
N ARG A 67 -9.03 -4.23 -9.55
CA ARG A 67 -10.34 -4.64 -10.11
C ARG A 67 -10.51 -4.24 -11.57
N SER A 68 -9.49 -3.63 -12.18
CA SER A 68 -9.57 -3.16 -13.55
C SER A 68 -9.64 -4.33 -14.53
N GLU A 69 -10.57 -4.25 -15.48
CA GLU A 69 -10.65 -5.17 -16.62
C GLU A 69 -9.87 -4.60 -17.81
N ASP A 70 -9.68 -3.29 -17.84
CA ASP A 70 -9.01 -2.56 -18.93
C ASP A 70 -7.47 -2.60 -18.79
N ASP A 71 -6.94 -2.90 -17.59
CA ASP A 71 -5.51 -3.05 -17.30
C ASP A 71 -5.21 -4.41 -16.64
N PRO A 72 -5.20 -5.52 -17.39
CA PRO A 72 -4.92 -6.83 -16.83
C PRO A 72 -3.51 -6.96 -16.23
N ALA A 73 -2.52 -6.27 -16.78
CA ALA A 73 -1.14 -6.31 -16.28
C ALA A 73 -1.01 -5.57 -14.93
N GLY A 74 -1.56 -4.39 -14.83
CA GLY A 74 -1.60 -3.63 -13.57
C GLY A 74 -2.42 -4.35 -12.49
N ARG A 75 -3.53 -4.99 -12.87
CA ARG A 75 -4.32 -5.84 -11.95
C ARG A 75 -3.51 -7.02 -11.45
N ALA A 76 -2.82 -7.74 -12.34
CA ALA A 76 -2.00 -8.90 -11.98
C ALA A 76 -0.85 -8.49 -11.04
N SER A 77 -0.17 -7.37 -11.31
CA SER A 77 0.86 -6.81 -10.43
C SER A 77 0.29 -6.48 -9.03
N ALA A 78 -0.86 -5.81 -8.95
CA ALA A 78 -1.51 -5.47 -7.70
C ALA A 78 -1.90 -6.70 -6.87
N VAL A 79 -2.48 -7.72 -7.51
CA VAL A 79 -2.90 -8.97 -6.84
C VAL A 79 -1.69 -9.74 -6.35
N ALA A 80 -0.65 -9.90 -7.16
CA ALA A 80 0.59 -10.57 -6.77
C ALA A 80 1.23 -9.88 -5.56
N THR A 81 1.26 -8.53 -5.55
CA THR A 81 1.82 -7.76 -4.43
C THR A 81 1.00 -7.88 -3.16
N LEU A 82 -0.34 -7.85 -3.25
CA LEU A 82 -1.22 -8.10 -2.10
C LEU A 82 -0.99 -9.49 -1.48
N ARG A 83 -0.89 -10.52 -2.33
CA ARG A 83 -0.65 -11.89 -1.87
C ARG A 83 0.71 -12.03 -1.20
N LEU A 84 1.77 -11.51 -1.83
CA LEU A 84 3.12 -11.51 -1.27
C LEU A 84 3.18 -10.73 0.05
N GLY A 85 2.62 -9.52 0.09
CA GLY A 85 2.55 -8.71 1.30
C GLY A 85 1.81 -9.41 2.45
N LEU A 86 0.66 -10.03 2.16
CA LEU A 86 -0.10 -10.79 3.15
C LEU A 86 0.68 -12.01 3.65
N ASN A 87 1.33 -12.76 2.76
CA ASN A 87 2.14 -13.92 3.11
C ASN A 87 3.27 -13.55 4.09
N VAL A 88 4.01 -12.48 3.78
CA VAL A 88 5.11 -11.99 4.62
C VAL A 88 4.60 -11.50 5.98
N VAL A 89 3.56 -10.66 5.98
CA VAL A 89 3.01 -10.08 7.21
C VAL A 89 2.43 -11.15 8.13
N LEU A 90 1.75 -12.17 7.61
CA LEU A 90 1.27 -13.29 8.42
C LEU A 90 2.40 -14.02 9.12
N ARG A 91 3.53 -14.27 8.44
CA ARG A 91 4.70 -14.92 9.05
C ARG A 91 5.37 -14.04 10.11
N LEU A 92 5.41 -12.72 9.91
CA LEU A 92 5.91 -11.78 10.92
C LEU A 92 5.03 -11.76 12.18
N PHE A 93 3.70 -11.89 12.02
CA PHE A 93 2.76 -11.93 13.15
C PHE A 93 2.59 -13.31 13.80
N ALA A 94 2.98 -14.40 13.13
CA ALA A 94 2.72 -15.76 13.61
C ALA A 94 3.20 -16.05 15.04
N PRO A 95 4.37 -15.55 15.50
CA PRO A 95 4.80 -15.76 16.87
C PRO A 95 3.94 -15.06 17.94
N VAL A 96 3.20 -14.01 17.56
CA VAL A 96 2.45 -13.15 18.50
C VAL A 96 0.97 -13.49 18.49
N VAL A 97 0.39 -13.71 17.31
CA VAL A 97 -1.04 -14.02 17.13
C VAL A 97 -1.23 -15.36 16.39
N PRO A 98 -0.76 -16.48 16.99
CA PRO A 98 -0.60 -17.76 16.31
C PRO A 98 -1.90 -18.32 15.74
N THR A 99 -3.02 -18.18 16.42
CA THR A 99 -4.30 -18.79 16.02
C THR A 99 -4.88 -18.14 14.77
N ILE A 100 -4.90 -16.80 14.72
CA ILE A 100 -5.49 -16.09 13.56
C ILE A 100 -4.58 -16.22 12.33
N THR A 101 -3.26 -16.19 12.51
CA THR A 101 -2.32 -16.35 11.39
C THR A 101 -2.35 -17.76 10.81
N GLU A 102 -2.49 -18.80 11.65
CA GLU A 102 -2.68 -20.19 11.21
C GLU A 102 -3.99 -20.35 10.43
N GLU A 103 -5.08 -19.77 10.92
CA GLU A 103 -6.38 -19.86 10.27
C GLU A 103 -6.33 -19.24 8.86
N VAL A 104 -5.81 -18.01 8.73
CA VAL A 104 -5.69 -17.34 7.42
C VAL A 104 -4.72 -18.09 6.50
N TRP A 105 -3.60 -18.59 7.05
CA TRP A 105 -2.63 -19.39 6.29
C TRP A 105 -3.25 -20.63 5.69
N SER A 106 -4.04 -21.36 6.49
CA SER A 106 -4.72 -22.59 6.04
C SER A 106 -5.69 -22.36 4.87
N TRP A 107 -6.27 -21.17 4.77
CA TRP A 107 -7.21 -20.84 3.68
C TRP A 107 -6.53 -20.45 2.38
N VAL A 108 -5.31 -19.86 2.46
CA VAL A 108 -4.73 -19.17 1.32
C VAL A 108 -3.39 -19.78 0.90
N PHE A 109 -2.52 -20.10 1.83
CA PHE A 109 -1.11 -20.39 1.54
C PHE A 109 -0.66 -21.83 1.80
N ALA A 110 -1.37 -22.60 2.63
CA ALA A 110 -0.96 -23.94 3.01
C ALA A 110 -0.78 -24.89 1.81
N GLU A 111 -1.73 -24.89 0.89
CA GLU A 111 -1.66 -25.72 -0.32
C GLU A 111 -0.63 -25.20 -1.32
N GLU A 112 -0.56 -23.89 -1.51
CA GLU A 112 0.31 -23.22 -2.47
C GLU A 112 1.80 -23.37 -2.12
N THR A 113 2.14 -23.21 -0.84
CA THR A 113 3.52 -23.31 -0.36
C THR A 113 3.97 -24.73 -0.06
N GLY A 114 3.03 -25.67 0.10
CA GLY A 114 3.29 -27.02 0.57
C GLY A 114 3.56 -27.10 2.09
N GLU A 115 3.44 -25.97 2.81
CA GLU A 115 3.59 -25.90 4.26
C GLU A 115 2.21 -25.90 4.94
N PRO A 116 1.80 -27.01 5.55
CA PRO A 116 0.45 -27.19 6.08
C PRO A 116 0.13 -26.28 7.29
N SER A 117 1.17 -25.71 7.89
CA SER A 117 1.04 -24.79 9.04
C SER A 117 2.04 -23.65 8.91
N ILE A 118 1.59 -22.42 9.19
CA ILE A 118 2.44 -21.23 9.19
C ILE A 118 3.60 -21.36 10.21
N HIS A 119 3.41 -22.13 11.29
CA HIS A 119 4.41 -22.34 12.32
C HIS A 119 5.55 -23.28 11.88
N LYS A 120 5.45 -23.88 10.68
CA LYS A 120 6.51 -24.65 10.02
C LYS A 120 7.13 -23.88 8.86
N ALA A 121 6.46 -22.82 8.39
CA ALA A 121 6.99 -21.94 7.37
C ALA A 121 8.23 -21.19 7.90
N PRO A 122 9.23 -20.93 7.03
CA PRO A 122 10.41 -20.17 7.44
C PRO A 122 10.06 -18.73 7.82
N TRP A 123 10.86 -18.14 8.70
CA TRP A 123 10.80 -16.70 8.95
C TRP A 123 11.05 -15.93 7.64
N PRO A 124 10.31 -14.83 7.36
CA PRO A 124 10.51 -14.10 6.12
C PRO A 124 11.90 -13.46 6.08
N THR A 125 12.53 -13.50 4.91
CA THR A 125 13.85 -12.92 4.68
C THR A 125 13.83 -11.88 3.57
N VAL A 126 14.81 -10.98 3.55
CA VAL A 126 14.94 -9.96 2.51
C VAL A 126 15.21 -10.61 1.15
N GLU A 127 16.00 -11.68 1.12
CA GLU A 127 16.43 -12.38 -0.10
C GLU A 127 15.25 -12.98 -0.88
N GLU A 128 14.20 -13.42 -0.22
CA GLU A 128 13.00 -13.93 -0.92
C GLU A 128 12.26 -12.84 -1.71
N LEU A 129 12.48 -11.56 -1.38
CA LEU A 129 11.92 -10.40 -2.05
C LEU A 129 12.86 -9.80 -3.12
N ASP A 130 14.10 -10.29 -3.26
CA ASP A 130 15.10 -9.72 -4.16
C ASP A 130 14.82 -9.97 -5.64
N SER A 131 13.93 -10.90 -5.96
CA SER A 131 13.44 -11.11 -7.33
C SER A 131 12.59 -9.96 -7.84
N ILE A 132 12.05 -9.11 -6.95
CA ILE A 132 11.25 -7.94 -7.30
C ILE A 132 12.19 -6.78 -7.61
N ALA A 133 12.05 -6.21 -8.80
CA ALA A 133 12.83 -5.04 -9.20
C ALA A 133 12.59 -3.87 -8.24
N ALA A 134 13.64 -3.12 -7.93
CA ALA A 134 13.51 -1.88 -7.16
C ALA A 134 12.59 -0.87 -7.89
N PRO A 135 11.89 0.01 -7.15
CA PRO A 135 11.16 1.11 -7.75
C PRO A 135 12.11 2.05 -8.49
N GLU A 136 11.62 2.72 -9.52
CA GLU A 136 12.39 3.73 -10.24
C GLU A 136 12.60 4.99 -9.38
N ILE A 137 11.60 5.30 -8.54
CA ILE A 137 11.64 6.43 -7.61
C ILE A 137 11.42 5.89 -6.20
N ALA A 138 12.48 5.85 -5.40
CA ALA A 138 12.43 5.31 -4.03
C ALA A 138 11.39 6.01 -3.13
N GLY A 139 11.09 7.29 -3.41
CA GLY A 139 10.10 8.09 -2.68
C GLY A 139 8.65 7.88 -3.10
N SER A 140 8.33 7.08 -4.13
CA SER A 140 6.99 6.99 -4.71
C SER A 140 5.91 6.55 -3.72
N PHE A 141 6.15 5.52 -2.92
CA PHE A 141 5.15 5.00 -1.98
C PHE A 141 4.93 5.96 -0.79
N PRO A 142 5.96 6.44 -0.07
CA PRO A 142 5.79 7.48 0.94
C PRO A 142 5.08 8.72 0.39
N ALA A 143 5.45 9.19 -0.80
CA ALA A 143 4.80 10.33 -1.45
C ALA A 143 3.31 10.06 -1.73
N ALA A 144 2.96 8.88 -2.22
CA ALA A 144 1.56 8.49 -2.43
C ALA A 144 0.76 8.45 -1.12
N CYS A 145 1.35 7.96 -0.02
CA CYS A 145 0.74 7.97 1.31
C CYS A 145 0.50 9.40 1.82
N ASP A 146 1.47 10.29 1.65
CA ASP A 146 1.35 11.69 2.05
C ASP A 146 0.29 12.43 1.21
N ALA A 147 0.27 12.19 -0.11
CA ALA A 147 -0.70 12.80 -1.01
C ALA A 147 -2.13 12.36 -0.69
N ILE A 148 -2.38 11.05 -0.50
CA ILE A 148 -3.73 10.58 -0.14
C ILE A 148 -4.16 11.09 1.24
N SER A 149 -3.23 11.27 2.17
CA SER A 149 -3.50 11.86 3.48
C SER A 149 -3.90 13.33 3.36
N ALA A 150 -3.23 14.12 2.51
CA ALA A 150 -3.59 15.49 2.22
C ALA A 150 -4.99 15.60 1.57
N ILE A 151 -5.32 14.70 0.65
CA ILE A 151 -6.64 14.63 0.00
C ILE A 151 -7.73 14.31 1.02
N ARG A 152 -7.51 13.31 1.89
CA ARG A 152 -8.45 12.92 2.95
C ARG A 152 -8.68 14.08 3.94
N LYS A 153 -7.62 14.81 4.29
CA LYS A 153 -7.69 16.01 5.14
C LYS A 153 -8.54 17.09 4.48
N ALA A 154 -8.28 17.43 3.22
CA ALA A 154 -9.03 18.45 2.49
C ALA A 154 -10.52 18.08 2.38
N LYS A 155 -10.86 16.80 2.10
CA LYS A 155 -12.25 16.32 2.09
C LYS A 155 -12.90 16.46 3.47
N SER A 156 -12.21 16.10 4.54
CA SER A 156 -12.71 16.20 5.91
C SER A 156 -12.96 17.67 6.32
N GLU A 157 -12.02 18.56 6.04
CA GLU A 157 -12.13 20.00 6.36
C GLU A 157 -13.25 20.68 5.57
N SER A 158 -13.52 20.21 4.36
CA SER A 158 -14.63 20.69 3.52
C SER A 158 -15.98 20.01 3.83
N GLY A 159 -16.04 19.10 4.80
CA GLY A 159 -17.25 18.34 5.13
C GLY A 159 -17.69 17.38 4.03
N VAL A 160 -16.77 16.99 3.14
CA VAL A 160 -17.02 16.09 2.00
C VAL A 160 -16.74 14.65 2.41
N SER A 161 -17.62 13.72 2.04
CA SER A 161 -17.41 12.29 2.25
C SER A 161 -16.14 11.81 1.55
N LEU A 162 -15.35 10.94 2.21
CA LEU A 162 -14.13 10.36 1.63
C LEU A 162 -14.38 9.64 0.29
N ASN A 163 -15.57 9.05 0.11
CA ASN A 163 -15.94 8.34 -1.11
C ASN A 163 -16.54 9.27 -2.20
N ARG A 164 -16.60 10.60 -1.95
CA ARG A 164 -17.12 11.53 -2.93
C ARG A 164 -16.14 11.70 -4.08
N GLU A 165 -16.65 11.63 -5.32
CA GLU A 165 -15.92 12.00 -6.51
C GLU A 165 -15.58 13.50 -6.52
N LEU A 166 -14.44 13.82 -7.08
CA LEU A 166 -13.92 15.18 -7.21
C LEU A 166 -13.99 15.60 -8.67
N LEU A 167 -14.49 16.82 -8.91
CA LEU A 167 -14.45 17.47 -10.23
C LEU A 167 -13.06 18.00 -10.54
N SER A 168 -12.35 18.49 -9.52
CA SER A 168 -10.96 18.89 -9.63
C SER A 168 -10.16 18.55 -8.38
N LEU A 169 -8.88 18.23 -8.57
CA LEU A 169 -7.92 17.94 -7.52
C LEU A 169 -6.57 18.58 -7.90
N VAL A 170 -6.14 19.52 -7.07
CA VAL A 170 -4.84 20.17 -7.20
C VAL A 170 -4.00 19.82 -5.97
N LEU A 171 -2.78 19.32 -6.19
CA LEU A 171 -1.78 19.15 -5.14
C LEU A 171 -0.76 20.28 -5.22
N GLU A 172 -0.64 21.00 -4.11
CA GLU A 172 0.47 21.94 -3.93
C GLU A 172 1.69 21.15 -3.46
N ALA A 173 2.79 21.25 -4.19
CA ALA A 173 4.05 20.55 -3.92
C ALA A 173 5.26 21.35 -4.40
N ASP A 174 6.43 20.99 -3.91
CA ASP A 174 7.71 21.39 -4.53
C ASP A 174 8.07 20.44 -5.68
N GLU A 175 9.15 20.76 -6.41
CA GLU A 175 9.63 19.95 -7.55
C GLU A 175 9.94 18.49 -7.15
N THR A 176 10.43 18.27 -5.93
CA THR A 176 10.73 16.93 -5.42
C THR A 176 9.45 16.14 -5.18
N GLY A 177 8.46 16.76 -4.55
CA GLY A 177 7.15 16.14 -4.30
C GLY A 177 6.43 15.78 -5.59
N GLU A 178 6.44 16.66 -6.59
CA GLU A 178 5.88 16.38 -7.91
C GLU A 178 6.61 15.21 -8.59
N SER A 179 7.95 15.23 -8.57
CA SER A 179 8.77 14.17 -9.17
C SER A 179 8.52 12.82 -8.53
N ASP A 180 8.36 12.74 -7.21
CA ASP A 180 8.14 11.47 -6.50
C ASP A 180 6.78 10.85 -6.78
N LEU A 181 5.78 11.66 -7.14
CA LEU A 181 4.43 11.16 -7.48
C LEU A 181 4.26 10.78 -8.95
N ARG A 182 5.11 11.23 -9.86
CA ARG A 182 4.88 11.17 -11.31
C ARG A 182 4.53 9.79 -11.87
N LEU A 183 5.08 8.71 -11.27
CA LEU A 183 4.84 7.33 -11.73
C LEU A 183 3.68 6.62 -11.00
N VAL A 184 3.07 7.26 -10.00
CA VAL A 184 2.00 6.70 -9.17
C VAL A 184 0.75 7.58 -9.14
N LEU A 185 0.70 8.62 -9.99
CA LEU A 185 -0.38 9.61 -10.02
C LEU A 185 -1.75 8.99 -10.27
N ASP A 186 -1.84 8.01 -11.15
CA ASP A 186 -3.10 7.37 -11.50
C ASP A 186 -3.71 6.61 -10.30
N ASP A 187 -2.88 5.92 -9.51
CA ASP A 187 -3.32 5.24 -8.30
C ASP A 187 -3.76 6.26 -7.22
N VAL A 188 -3.01 7.36 -7.05
CA VAL A 188 -3.35 8.43 -6.10
C VAL A 188 -4.64 9.15 -6.51
N ALA A 189 -4.80 9.50 -7.80
CA ALA A 189 -6.00 10.13 -8.33
C ALA A 189 -7.22 9.24 -8.12
N ALA A 190 -7.11 7.95 -8.47
CA ALA A 190 -8.17 6.98 -8.30
C ALA A 190 -8.58 6.80 -6.83
N ALA A 191 -7.62 6.72 -5.92
CA ALA A 191 -7.88 6.64 -4.48
C ALA A 191 -8.47 7.94 -3.91
N GLY A 192 -8.07 9.08 -4.47
CA GLY A 192 -8.63 10.40 -4.17
C GLY A 192 -10.04 10.61 -4.70
N GLY A 193 -10.51 9.77 -5.62
CA GLY A 193 -11.80 9.93 -6.31
C GLY A 193 -11.78 11.01 -7.38
N ALA A 194 -10.63 11.26 -8.01
CA ALA A 194 -10.47 12.20 -9.13
C ALA A 194 -10.06 11.45 -10.41
N GLU A 195 -10.34 12.04 -11.57
CA GLU A 195 -9.86 11.50 -12.85
C GLU A 195 -8.37 11.80 -13.07
N ALA A 196 -7.90 12.98 -12.60
CA ALA A 196 -6.53 13.42 -12.74
C ALA A 196 -6.14 14.37 -11.59
N ILE A 197 -4.84 14.49 -11.38
CA ILE A 197 -4.23 15.45 -10.45
C ILE A 197 -3.50 16.50 -11.26
N SER A 198 -3.70 17.77 -10.91
CA SER A 198 -2.86 18.88 -11.35
C SER A 198 -1.98 19.36 -10.19
N PHE A 199 -0.83 19.93 -10.51
CA PHE A 199 0.10 20.46 -9.52
C PHE A 199 0.08 21.98 -9.51
N ALA A 200 0.25 22.56 -8.34
CA ALA A 200 0.56 23.96 -8.13
C ALA A 200 1.82 24.09 -7.26
N PRO A 201 2.62 25.18 -7.44
CA PRO A 201 3.76 25.42 -6.59
C PRO A 201 3.36 25.54 -5.12
N GLY A 202 3.99 24.72 -4.26
CA GLY A 202 3.77 24.72 -2.82
C GLY A 202 5.09 24.54 -2.07
N THR A 203 5.07 24.89 -0.80
CA THR A 203 6.22 24.68 0.08
C THR A 203 5.85 23.65 1.13
N PRO A 204 6.57 22.51 1.20
CA PRO A 204 6.38 21.53 2.26
C PRO A 204 6.50 22.16 3.64
N THR A 205 5.69 21.72 4.58
CA THR A 205 5.79 22.09 5.99
C THR A 205 6.39 20.95 6.80
N ALA A 206 6.66 21.16 8.09
CA ALA A 206 7.16 20.11 8.98
C ALA A 206 6.18 18.92 9.09
N ASP A 207 4.87 19.17 8.94
CA ASP A 207 3.81 18.19 9.13
C ASP A 207 3.22 17.66 7.82
N TRP A 208 3.37 18.39 6.70
CA TRP A 208 2.70 18.09 5.44
C TRP A 208 3.62 18.32 4.24
N ARG A 209 3.82 17.26 3.45
CA ARG A 209 4.54 17.33 2.18
C ARG A 209 3.68 17.90 1.06
N TYR A 210 2.37 17.64 1.10
CA TYR A 210 1.38 18.09 0.13
C TYR A 210 0.25 18.83 0.82
N THR A 211 -0.32 19.81 0.10
CA THR A 211 -1.62 20.40 0.42
C THR A 211 -2.57 20.13 -0.74
N ALA A 212 -3.79 19.71 -0.46
CA ALA A 212 -4.77 19.40 -1.49
C ALA A 212 -5.86 20.49 -1.56
N GLN A 213 -6.13 20.98 -2.75
CA GLN A 213 -7.30 21.80 -3.08
C GLN A 213 -8.28 20.92 -3.88
N ILE A 214 -9.52 20.86 -3.45
CA ILE A 214 -10.52 19.97 -4.02
C ILE A 214 -11.78 20.73 -4.42
N GLU A 215 -12.42 20.29 -5.51
CA GLU A 215 -13.77 20.64 -5.88
C GLU A 215 -14.58 19.34 -5.97
N ALA A 216 -15.57 19.17 -5.11
CA ALA A 216 -16.34 17.94 -5.05
C ALA A 216 -17.53 17.97 -6.02
N ALA A 217 -17.86 16.83 -6.60
CA ALA A 217 -19.10 16.64 -7.33
C ALA A 217 -20.32 16.82 -6.41
N GLU A 218 -21.45 17.25 -6.98
CA GLU A 218 -22.71 17.41 -6.24
C GLU A 218 -23.12 16.09 -5.55
N ALA A 219 -23.78 16.22 -4.42
CA ALA A 219 -24.31 15.05 -3.73
C ALA A 219 -25.39 14.39 -4.59
N PRO A 220 -25.37 13.05 -4.81
CA PRO A 220 -26.48 12.39 -5.47
C PRO A 220 -27.77 12.69 -4.70
N GLU A 221 -28.83 13.08 -5.41
CA GLU A 221 -30.14 13.27 -4.80
C GLU A 221 -30.54 12.00 -4.06
N LYS A 222 -30.88 12.15 -2.77
CA LYS A 222 -31.43 11.03 -2.01
C LYS A 222 -32.78 10.65 -2.63
N LYS A 223 -32.83 9.52 -3.33
CA LYS A 223 -34.07 8.89 -3.76
C LYS A 223 -34.78 8.25 -2.57
#